data_fdce85840120c754d0e889f23a29a08b
#
_entry.id   fdce85840120c754d0e889f23a29a08b
#
_cell.length_a   1.000
_cell.length_b   1.000
_cell.length_c   1.000
_cell.angle_alpha   90.00
_cell.angle_beta   90.00
_cell.angle_gamma   90.00
#
_symmetry.space_group_name_H-M   'P 1'
#
loop_
_entity.id
_entity.type
_entity.pdbx_description
1 polymer ?
#
loop_
_entity_poly.entity_id
_entity_poly.type
_entity_poly.pdbx_seq_one_letter_code
_entity_poly.pdbx_strand_id
1 'polypeptide(L)'
;MPRALLTGITGQDGRYLAQLLVEKGYDVVGMVRGQANPKIQMIQEETPSLELVEGDLQDLSSLIGVVEQVQPDEVYNLGAISFVALSFRQPELTADITGLGVLRMLEAIRVVGGSRDNSIRFYQASSSEMFGKVRETPQTERTPF
;
A
#
# COMPACT_ATOMS: atom_id res chain seq x y z
N MET A 1 5.42 20.31 0.61
CA MET A 1 5.49 19.19 -0.36
C MET A 1 4.73 18.06 0.29
N PRO A 2 3.69 17.50 -0.33
CA PRO A 2 2.94 16.42 0.29
C PRO A 2 3.81 15.15 0.36
N ARG A 3 3.64 14.38 1.44
CA ARG A 3 4.38 13.15 1.68
C ARG A 3 3.49 11.93 1.49
N ALA A 4 3.92 10.97 0.65
CA ALA A 4 3.18 9.77 0.34
C ALA A 4 3.89 8.51 0.83
N LEU A 5 3.17 7.64 1.54
CA LEU A 5 3.63 6.31 1.91
C LEU A 5 2.99 5.26 0.98
N LEU A 6 3.82 4.46 0.32
CA LEU A 6 3.39 3.39 -0.58
C LEU A 6 3.72 2.02 0.00
N THR A 7 2.73 1.15 0.19
CA THR A 7 2.97 -0.28 0.36
C THR A 7 2.97 -0.98 -1.00
N GLY A 8 3.59 -2.15 -1.11
CA GLY A 8 3.67 -2.86 -2.38
C GLY A 8 4.59 -2.20 -3.41
N ILE A 9 5.54 -1.39 -2.97
CA ILE A 9 6.51 -0.65 -3.81
C ILE A 9 7.31 -1.56 -4.75
N THR A 10 7.52 -2.83 -4.40
CA THR A 10 8.23 -3.81 -5.24
C THR A 10 7.38 -4.40 -6.37
N GLY A 11 6.09 -4.08 -6.39
CA GLY A 11 5.17 -4.44 -7.46
C GLY A 11 5.26 -3.51 -8.67
N GLN A 12 4.57 -3.87 -9.77
CA GLN A 12 4.53 -3.06 -10.98
C GLN A 12 3.88 -1.70 -10.71
N ASP A 13 2.68 -1.69 -10.16
CA ASP A 13 1.91 -0.46 -9.93
C ASP A 13 2.57 0.43 -8.89
N GLY A 14 3.18 -0.16 -7.85
CA GLY A 14 3.92 0.60 -6.83
C GLY A 14 5.07 1.41 -7.42
N ARG A 15 5.84 0.80 -8.31
CA ARG A 15 6.98 1.46 -8.98
C ARG A 15 6.50 2.62 -9.87
N TYR A 16 5.52 2.38 -10.73
CA TYR A 16 4.99 3.44 -11.61
C TYR A 16 4.31 4.57 -10.84
N LEU A 17 3.59 4.23 -9.77
CA LEU A 17 2.97 5.25 -8.93
C LEU A 17 4.03 6.09 -8.19
N ALA A 18 5.12 5.47 -7.71
CA ALA A 18 6.21 6.19 -7.08
C ALA A 18 6.85 7.21 -8.04
N GLN A 19 7.16 6.80 -9.28
CA GLN A 19 7.69 7.68 -10.31
C GLN A 19 6.74 8.86 -10.59
N LEU A 20 5.45 8.56 -10.81
CA LEU A 20 4.43 9.58 -11.06
C LEU A 20 4.30 10.59 -9.92
N LEU A 21 4.34 10.12 -8.66
CA LEU A 21 4.23 11.00 -7.49
C LEU A 21 5.48 11.87 -7.33
N VAL A 22 6.67 11.33 -7.56
CA VAL A 22 7.92 12.12 -7.59
C VAL A 22 7.87 13.19 -8.67
N GLU A 23 7.43 12.86 -9.89
CA GLU A 23 7.23 13.83 -10.98
C GLU A 23 6.22 14.94 -10.62
N LYS A 24 5.21 14.61 -9.79
CA LYS A 24 4.23 15.56 -9.27
C LYS A 24 4.74 16.37 -8.06
N GLY A 25 5.97 16.17 -7.63
CA GLY A 25 6.58 16.92 -6.53
C GLY A 25 6.21 16.39 -5.14
N TYR A 26 5.85 15.12 -5.01
CA TYR A 26 5.68 14.46 -3.72
C TYR A 26 7.03 14.02 -3.13
N ASP A 27 7.11 14.02 -1.82
CA ASP A 27 8.11 13.26 -1.06
C ASP A 27 7.57 11.84 -0.89
N VAL A 28 8.24 10.84 -1.52
CA VAL A 28 7.70 9.48 -1.63
C VAL A 28 8.52 8.50 -0.80
N VAL A 29 7.83 7.77 0.07
CA VAL A 29 8.41 6.71 0.90
C VAL A 29 7.78 5.37 0.54
N GLY A 30 8.59 4.40 0.17
CA GLY A 30 8.18 3.03 -0.14
C GLY A 30 8.37 2.09 1.05
N MET A 31 7.34 1.35 1.44
CA MET A 31 7.45 0.33 2.48
C MET A 31 7.88 -1.02 1.89
N VAL A 32 8.92 -1.62 2.47
CA VAL A 32 9.45 -2.95 2.14
C VAL A 32 9.48 -3.85 3.37
N ARG A 33 9.39 -5.17 3.18
CA ARG A 33 9.42 -6.16 4.29
C ARG A 33 10.82 -6.51 4.79
N GLY A 34 11.85 -5.79 4.36
CA GLY A 34 13.24 -6.05 4.70
C GLY A 34 14.12 -5.89 3.46
N GLN A 35 15.41 -5.81 3.72
CA GLN A 35 16.40 -5.38 2.72
C GLN A 35 16.87 -6.50 1.75
N ALA A 36 16.46 -7.74 1.99
CA ALA A 36 16.89 -8.88 1.16
C ALA A 36 16.11 -9.02 -0.18
N ASN A 37 15.22 -8.08 -0.51
CA ASN A 37 14.49 -8.13 -1.77
C ASN A 37 15.37 -7.64 -2.93
N PRO A 38 15.66 -8.50 -3.94
CA PRO A 38 16.54 -8.13 -5.05
C PRO A 38 16.00 -6.98 -5.92
N LYS A 39 14.71 -6.65 -5.80
CA LYS A 39 14.11 -5.52 -6.53
C LYS A 39 14.43 -4.16 -5.92
N ILE A 40 14.96 -4.10 -4.70
CA ILE A 40 15.27 -2.83 -4.02
C ILE A 40 16.27 -2.02 -4.82
N GLN A 41 17.36 -2.63 -5.25
CA GLN A 41 18.36 -1.95 -6.04
C GLN A 41 17.78 -1.36 -7.32
N MET A 42 17.00 -2.14 -8.06
CA MET A 42 16.33 -1.69 -9.29
C MET A 42 15.40 -0.49 -9.04
N ILE A 43 14.63 -0.53 -7.95
CA ILE A 43 13.70 0.55 -7.59
C ILE A 43 14.45 1.84 -7.26
N GLN A 44 15.56 1.74 -6.54
CA GLN A 44 16.41 2.88 -6.21
C GLN A 44 17.13 3.47 -7.43
N GLU A 45 17.51 2.62 -8.40
CA GLU A 45 18.06 3.08 -9.67
C GLU A 45 17.00 3.81 -10.53
N GLU A 46 15.77 3.29 -10.56
CA GLU A 46 14.65 3.89 -11.30
C GLU A 46 14.13 5.19 -10.66
N THR A 47 14.15 5.27 -9.35
CA THR A 47 13.64 6.42 -8.60
C THR A 47 14.62 6.78 -7.47
N PRO A 48 15.73 7.47 -7.78
CA PRO A 48 16.80 7.73 -6.81
C PRO A 48 16.39 8.57 -5.59
N SER A 49 15.32 9.35 -5.70
CA SER A 49 14.78 10.18 -4.60
C SER A 49 13.81 9.42 -3.69
N LEU A 50 13.50 8.16 -4.01
CA LEU A 50 12.61 7.35 -3.20
C LEU A 50 13.29 6.92 -1.90
N GLU A 51 12.70 7.28 -0.78
CA GLU A 51 13.08 6.76 0.53
C GLU A 51 12.43 5.37 0.75
N LEU A 52 13.12 4.46 1.41
CA LEU A 52 12.59 3.15 1.77
C LEU A 52 12.54 3.00 3.30
N VAL A 53 11.45 2.41 3.79
CA VAL A 53 11.23 2.09 5.20
C VAL A 53 10.83 0.62 5.35
N GLU A 54 11.29 -0.02 6.42
CA GLU A 54 10.90 -1.40 6.72
C GLU A 54 9.59 -1.48 7.48
N GLY A 55 8.69 -2.36 7.03
CA GLY A 55 7.41 -2.65 7.69
C GLY A 55 6.72 -3.85 7.06
N ASP A 56 5.82 -4.48 7.81
CA ASP A 56 5.09 -5.67 7.37
C ASP A 56 3.59 -5.49 7.59
N LEU A 57 2.77 -5.76 6.57
CA LEU A 57 1.30 -5.75 6.67
C LEU A 57 0.75 -6.79 7.65
N GLN A 58 1.57 -7.76 8.07
CA GLN A 58 1.21 -8.74 9.08
C GLN A 58 1.52 -8.27 10.51
N ASP A 59 2.24 -7.16 10.69
CA ASP A 59 2.64 -6.65 12.00
C ASP A 59 2.14 -5.21 12.23
N LEU A 60 1.09 -5.07 13.04
CA LEU A 60 0.53 -3.78 13.40
C LEU A 60 1.55 -2.86 14.06
N SER A 61 2.44 -3.38 14.90
CA SER A 61 3.44 -2.58 15.60
C SER A 61 4.43 -1.94 14.63
N SER A 62 4.87 -2.70 13.61
CA SER A 62 5.73 -2.16 12.56
C SER A 62 5.03 -1.07 11.74
N LEU A 63 3.73 -1.27 11.43
CA LEU A 63 2.95 -0.29 10.68
C LEU A 63 2.74 1.00 11.47
N ILE A 64 2.47 0.94 12.77
CA ILE A 64 2.40 2.12 13.64
C ILE A 64 3.75 2.87 13.60
N GLY A 65 4.87 2.15 13.79
CA GLY A 65 6.20 2.74 13.72
C GLY A 65 6.50 3.40 12.36
N VAL A 66 6.11 2.76 11.25
CA VAL A 66 6.25 3.32 9.90
C VAL A 66 5.43 4.60 9.75
N VAL A 67 4.16 4.60 10.13
CA VAL A 67 3.30 5.80 10.01
C VAL A 67 3.80 6.92 10.91
N GLU A 68 4.28 6.61 12.12
CA GLU A 68 4.91 7.58 13.03
C GLU A 68 6.20 8.18 12.47
N GLN A 69 7.07 7.34 11.90
CA GLN A 69 8.33 7.79 11.31
C GLN A 69 8.12 8.63 10.06
N VAL A 70 7.27 8.15 9.15
CA VAL A 70 7.04 8.77 7.84
C VAL A 70 6.17 10.01 7.95
N GLN A 71 5.19 10.02 8.84
CA GLN A 71 4.23 11.11 8.99
C GLN A 71 3.57 11.50 7.65
N PRO A 72 2.97 10.55 6.91
CA PRO A 72 2.46 10.80 5.56
C PRO A 72 1.21 11.68 5.57
N ASP A 73 1.01 12.43 4.47
CA ASP A 73 -0.27 13.09 4.17
C ASP A 73 -1.21 12.11 3.46
N GLU A 74 -0.63 11.14 2.73
CA GLU A 74 -1.35 10.15 1.95
C GLU A 74 -0.73 8.77 2.09
N VAL A 75 -1.56 7.74 2.20
CA VAL A 75 -1.14 6.33 2.18
C VAL A 75 -1.78 5.63 1.00
N TYR A 76 -0.95 5.04 0.14
CA TYR A 76 -1.36 4.21 -0.99
C TYR A 76 -1.06 2.74 -0.68
N ASN A 77 -2.11 1.99 -0.32
CA ASN A 77 -1.97 0.59 0.03
C ASN A 77 -2.16 -0.30 -1.20
N LEU A 78 -1.03 -0.68 -1.82
CA LEU A 78 -0.95 -1.57 -2.99
C LEU A 78 -0.43 -2.97 -2.60
N GLY A 79 0.04 -3.12 -1.35
CA GLY A 79 0.58 -4.38 -0.85
C GLY A 79 -0.50 -5.43 -0.70
N ALA A 80 -0.37 -6.54 -1.45
CA ALA A 80 -1.31 -7.65 -1.44
C ALA A 80 -0.66 -8.92 -2.00
N ILE A 81 -1.28 -10.07 -1.75
CA ILE A 81 -1.05 -11.28 -2.51
C ILE A 81 -2.06 -11.31 -3.66
N SER A 82 -1.62 -10.84 -4.83
CA SER A 82 -2.45 -10.72 -6.03
C SER A 82 -2.33 -11.91 -7.00
N PHE A 83 -1.39 -12.82 -6.76
CA PHE A 83 -1.21 -14.00 -7.61
C PHE A 83 -2.26 -15.06 -7.30
N VAL A 84 -3.24 -15.21 -8.18
CA VAL A 84 -4.43 -16.06 -8.00
C VAL A 84 -4.07 -17.49 -7.63
N ALA A 85 -3.11 -18.14 -8.34
CA ALA A 85 -2.73 -19.52 -8.03
C ALA A 85 -2.14 -19.69 -6.61
N LEU A 86 -1.46 -18.67 -6.07
CA LEU A 86 -0.96 -18.69 -4.70
C LEU A 86 -2.09 -18.57 -3.69
N SER A 87 -3.10 -17.77 -3.97
CA SER A 87 -4.24 -17.57 -3.05
C SER A 87 -4.98 -18.88 -2.75
N PHE A 88 -5.07 -19.77 -3.73
CA PHE A 88 -5.65 -21.11 -3.53
C PHE A 88 -4.73 -22.04 -2.72
N ARG A 89 -3.42 -21.89 -2.84
CA ARG A 89 -2.44 -22.72 -2.11
C ARG A 89 -2.21 -22.23 -0.68
N GLN A 90 -2.32 -20.94 -0.47
CA GLN A 90 -2.06 -20.27 0.81
C GLN A 90 -3.19 -19.29 1.15
N PRO A 91 -4.43 -19.77 1.34
CA PRO A 91 -5.59 -18.92 1.55
C PRO A 91 -5.50 -18.12 2.85
N GLU A 92 -4.98 -18.70 3.91
CA GLU A 92 -4.79 -18.05 5.21
C GLU A 92 -3.81 -16.86 5.09
N LEU A 93 -2.65 -17.07 4.49
CA LEU A 93 -1.66 -16.01 4.25
C LEU A 93 -2.23 -14.92 3.35
N THR A 94 -3.01 -15.29 2.33
CA THR A 94 -3.67 -14.34 1.44
C THR A 94 -4.69 -13.48 2.20
N ALA A 95 -5.53 -14.08 3.03
CA ALA A 95 -6.50 -13.37 3.86
C ALA A 95 -5.81 -12.46 4.88
N ASP A 96 -4.73 -12.92 5.50
CA ASP A 96 -3.99 -12.17 6.51
C ASP A 96 -3.31 -10.92 5.92
N ILE A 97 -2.63 -11.05 4.79
CA ILE A 97 -1.95 -9.91 4.15
C ILE A 97 -2.94 -9.01 3.42
N THR A 98 -3.80 -9.58 2.55
CA THR A 98 -4.66 -8.81 1.66
C THR A 98 -5.91 -8.27 2.34
N GLY A 99 -6.42 -8.97 3.35
CA GLY A 99 -7.60 -8.56 4.13
C GLY A 99 -7.21 -7.88 5.44
N LEU A 100 -6.61 -8.64 6.38
CA LEU A 100 -6.25 -8.10 7.69
C LEU A 100 -5.14 -7.05 7.62
N GLY A 101 -4.26 -7.11 6.62
CA GLY A 101 -3.25 -6.08 6.39
C GLY A 101 -3.86 -4.69 6.15
N VAL A 102 -5.00 -4.63 5.44
CA VAL A 102 -5.74 -3.37 5.27
C VAL A 102 -6.26 -2.86 6.61
N LEU A 103 -6.86 -3.74 7.41
CA LEU A 103 -7.35 -3.39 8.75
C LEU A 103 -6.22 -2.85 9.63
N ARG A 104 -5.05 -3.52 9.64
CA ARG A 104 -3.88 -3.10 10.43
C ARG A 104 -3.37 -1.73 9.97
N MET A 105 -3.31 -1.47 8.66
CA MET A 105 -2.89 -0.17 8.15
C MET A 105 -3.86 0.95 8.54
N LEU A 106 -5.16 0.71 8.43
CA LEU A 106 -6.19 1.65 8.88
C LEU A 106 -6.11 1.92 10.39
N GLU A 107 -5.83 0.89 11.18
CA GLU A 107 -5.64 1.03 12.62
C GLU A 107 -4.37 1.82 12.95
N ALA A 108 -3.26 1.57 12.26
CA ALA A 108 -2.03 2.35 12.40
C ALA A 108 -2.28 3.84 12.08
N ILE A 109 -2.98 4.13 10.99
CA ILE A 109 -3.38 5.49 10.62
C ILE A 109 -4.26 6.12 11.72
N ARG A 110 -5.24 5.38 12.24
CA ARG A 110 -6.13 5.86 13.32
C ARG A 110 -5.36 6.19 14.59
N VAL A 111 -4.43 5.34 14.99
CA VAL A 111 -3.62 5.52 16.21
C VAL A 111 -2.71 6.74 16.06
N VAL A 112 -2.00 6.87 14.96
CA VAL A 112 -1.04 7.96 14.72
C VAL A 112 -1.75 9.25 14.31
N GLY A 113 -2.74 9.14 13.41
CA GLY A 113 -3.47 10.30 12.86
C GLY A 113 -4.42 10.96 13.86
N GLY A 114 -4.89 10.23 14.88
CA GLY A 114 -5.81 10.76 15.91
C GLY A 114 -5.23 11.89 16.77
N SER A 115 -3.91 12.14 16.70
CA SER A 115 -3.20 13.22 17.40
C SER A 115 -2.93 14.43 16.51
N ARG A 116 -3.42 14.45 15.27
CA ARG A 116 -3.11 15.47 14.25
C ARG A 116 -4.33 16.27 13.84
N ASP A 117 -4.12 17.54 13.54
CA ASP A 117 -5.14 18.42 12.95
C ASP A 117 -5.49 18.03 11.49
N ASN A 118 -4.59 17.31 10.79
CA ASN A 118 -4.79 16.84 9.42
C ASN A 118 -5.03 15.33 9.37
N SER A 119 -6.12 14.91 8.76
CA SER A 119 -6.41 13.50 8.50
C SER A 119 -5.49 12.95 7.40
N ILE A 120 -4.85 11.81 7.65
CA ILE A 120 -4.11 11.06 6.63
C ILE A 120 -5.11 10.50 5.62
N ARG A 121 -4.94 10.81 4.33
CA ARG A 121 -5.76 10.26 3.26
C ARG A 121 -5.31 8.86 2.92
N PHE A 122 -6.26 7.94 2.81
CA PHE A 122 -5.97 6.53 2.53
C PHE A 122 -6.59 6.08 1.21
N TYR A 123 -5.77 5.49 0.34
CA TYR A 123 -6.19 4.81 -0.88
C TYR A 123 -5.94 3.32 -0.76
N GLN A 124 -6.96 2.50 -1.00
CA GLN A 124 -6.87 1.05 -1.11
C GLN A 124 -6.96 0.63 -2.58
N ALA A 125 -5.91 0.03 -3.10
CA ALA A 125 -5.99 -0.71 -4.35
C ALA A 125 -6.78 -2.00 -4.09
N SER A 126 -8.07 -1.96 -4.36
CA SER A 126 -8.98 -3.06 -4.09
C SER A 126 -8.97 -4.10 -5.22
N SER A 127 -9.98 -4.96 -5.30
CA SER A 127 -10.06 -6.04 -6.28
C SER A 127 -11.30 -5.89 -7.15
N SER A 128 -11.13 -6.08 -8.46
CA SER A 128 -12.26 -6.19 -9.40
C SER A 128 -13.15 -7.42 -9.11
N GLU A 129 -12.61 -8.43 -8.44
CA GLU A 129 -13.34 -9.64 -8.05
C GLU A 129 -14.49 -9.37 -7.06
N MET A 130 -14.48 -8.21 -6.39
CA MET A 130 -15.58 -7.80 -5.51
C MET A 130 -16.92 -7.66 -6.24
N PHE A 131 -16.90 -7.42 -7.56
CA PHE A 131 -18.12 -7.32 -8.38
C PHE A 131 -18.69 -8.67 -8.82
N GLY A 132 -17.93 -9.77 -8.68
CA GLY A 132 -18.35 -11.11 -9.10
C GLY A 132 -18.79 -11.15 -10.56
N LYS A 133 -20.03 -11.63 -10.81
CA LYS A 133 -20.66 -11.53 -12.13
C LYS A 133 -21.23 -10.15 -12.30
N VAL A 134 -20.51 -9.28 -13.00
CA VAL A 134 -20.92 -7.89 -13.21
C VAL A 134 -22.31 -7.76 -13.82
N ARG A 135 -23.08 -6.83 -13.30
CA ARG A 135 -24.46 -6.56 -13.77
C ARG A 135 -24.52 -5.48 -14.84
N GLU A 136 -23.47 -4.70 -14.98
CA GLU A 136 -23.34 -3.63 -15.97
C GLU A 136 -21.88 -3.44 -16.40
N THR A 137 -21.69 -2.89 -17.60
CA THR A 137 -20.35 -2.57 -18.14
C THR A 137 -20.46 -1.23 -18.87
N PRO A 138 -19.58 -0.27 -18.56
CA PRO A 138 -18.56 -0.29 -17.49
C PRO A 138 -19.19 -0.23 -16.09
N GLN A 139 -18.47 -0.74 -15.07
CA GLN A 139 -18.84 -0.56 -13.68
C GLN A 139 -18.71 0.88 -13.25
N THR A 140 -19.53 1.29 -12.29
CA THR A 140 -19.54 2.60 -11.66
C THR A 140 -19.56 2.46 -10.13
N GLU A 141 -19.48 3.56 -9.41
CA GLU A 141 -19.60 3.58 -7.94
C GLU A 141 -21.00 3.12 -7.45
N ARG A 142 -21.97 2.98 -8.36
CA ARG A 142 -23.33 2.49 -8.09
C ARG A 142 -23.53 1.02 -8.42
N THR A 143 -22.55 0.41 -9.10
CA THR A 143 -22.60 -1.01 -9.47
C THR A 143 -22.59 -1.85 -8.19
N PRO A 144 -23.58 -2.71 -7.96
CA PRO A 144 -23.62 -3.55 -6.76
C PRO A 144 -22.53 -4.62 -6.78
N PHE A 145 -22.08 -5.01 -5.60
CA PHE A 145 -21.18 -6.12 -5.36
C PHE A 145 -21.91 -7.45 -5.34
#